data_b4fbd66fa0f99a71bfe5d75b106ac0b8
#
_entry.id   b4fbd66fa0f99a71bfe5d75b106ac0b8
#
_cell.length_a   1.000
_cell.length_b   1.000
_cell.length_c   1.000
_cell.angle_alpha   90.00
_cell.angle_beta   90.00
_cell.angle_gamma   90.00
#
_symmetry.space_group_name_H-M   'P 1'
#
loop_
_entity.id
_entity.type
_entity.pdbx_description
1 polymer ?
#
loop_
_entity_poly.entity_id
_entity_poly.type
_entity_poly.pdbx_seq_one_letter_code
_entity_poly.pdbx_strand_id
1 'polypeptide(L)'
;MDPGDELVDVVDDGNEVVGVAPRRTLRAENLWHRCTYVFVLNPAGELYVHRRTDTKDVYPGFYDVGAGGVNAAGESYDACARRELEEELGVTAEPTFRFLHRYEGPSGRVWGGAFDVVWDGPIVWQPSEVAWGAFVTFDEVDAMVARERFCPDGLEVFERWRRETQPS
;
A
#
# COMPACT_ATOMS: atom_id res chain seq x y z
N MET A 1 -15.69 6.20 14.73
CA MET A 1 -14.75 5.21 15.30
C MET A 1 -13.33 5.66 15.03
N ASP A 2 -12.49 5.61 16.05
CA ASP A 2 -11.05 5.87 15.89
C ASP A 2 -10.46 4.80 14.96
N PRO A 3 -9.70 5.16 13.92
CA PRO A 3 -9.06 4.17 13.03
C PRO A 3 -8.23 3.12 13.78
N GLY A 4 -7.66 3.48 14.92
CA GLY A 4 -6.92 2.53 15.76
C GLY A 4 -7.76 1.44 16.41
N ASP A 5 -9.08 1.63 16.49
CA ASP A 5 -10.01 0.64 17.05
C ASP A 5 -10.53 -0.35 16.00
N GLU A 6 -10.26 -0.11 14.72
CA GLU A 6 -10.64 -1.01 13.65
C GLU A 6 -10.05 -2.40 13.89
N LEU A 7 -10.89 -3.44 13.79
CA LEU A 7 -10.44 -4.82 13.97
C LEU A 7 -9.77 -5.34 12.71
N VAL A 8 -8.64 -5.99 12.91
CA VAL A 8 -7.83 -6.55 11.81
C VAL A 8 -7.46 -7.99 12.14
N ASP A 9 -7.23 -8.79 11.11
CA ASP A 9 -6.74 -10.15 11.29
C ASP A 9 -5.29 -10.14 11.77
N VAL A 10 -5.00 -10.94 12.78
CA VAL A 10 -3.63 -11.27 13.21
C VAL A 10 -3.28 -12.62 12.59
N VAL A 11 -2.12 -12.69 11.95
CA VAL A 11 -1.67 -13.92 11.30
C VAL A 11 -0.38 -14.42 11.96
N ASP A 12 -0.01 -15.66 11.66
CA ASP A 12 1.30 -16.19 12.04
C ASP A 12 2.34 -15.89 10.94
N ASP A 13 3.55 -16.39 11.10
CA ASP A 13 4.63 -16.15 10.13
C ASP A 13 4.41 -16.90 8.80
N GLY A 14 3.42 -17.79 8.74
CA GLY A 14 2.98 -18.48 7.52
C GLY A 14 1.70 -17.89 6.91
N ASN A 15 1.26 -16.71 7.37
CA ASN A 15 0.07 -16.02 6.88
C ASN A 15 -1.27 -16.72 7.19
N GLU A 16 -1.31 -17.54 8.23
CA GLU A 16 -2.56 -18.16 8.69
C GLU A 16 -3.17 -17.28 9.79
N VAL A 17 -4.49 -17.05 9.72
CA VAL A 17 -5.20 -16.25 10.72
C VAL A 17 -5.20 -16.98 12.07
N VAL A 18 -4.68 -16.33 13.10
CA VAL A 18 -4.61 -16.85 14.46
C VAL A 18 -5.43 -16.05 15.46
N GLY A 19 -5.95 -14.91 15.06
CA GLY A 19 -6.76 -14.06 15.93
C GLY A 19 -7.16 -12.76 15.25
N VAL A 20 -7.76 -11.89 16.07
CA VAL A 20 -8.21 -10.56 15.67
C VAL A 20 -7.79 -9.58 16.76
N ALA A 21 -7.35 -8.39 16.37
CA ALA A 21 -6.93 -7.36 17.31
C ALA A 21 -7.28 -5.97 16.76
N PRO A 22 -7.39 -4.95 17.63
CA PRO A 22 -7.48 -3.57 17.18
C PRO A 22 -6.20 -3.17 16.43
N ARG A 23 -6.35 -2.37 15.40
CA ARG A 23 -5.24 -1.92 14.56
C ARG A 23 -4.07 -1.33 15.36
N ARG A 24 -4.36 -0.57 16.41
CA ARG A 24 -3.32 0.02 17.29
C ARG A 24 -2.43 -1.03 17.94
N THR A 25 -2.98 -2.23 18.21
CA THR A 25 -2.25 -3.33 18.86
C THR A 25 -1.20 -3.93 17.93
N LEU A 26 -1.42 -3.88 16.62
CA LEU A 26 -0.47 -4.41 15.63
C LEU A 26 0.92 -3.78 15.79
N ARG A 27 0.96 -2.48 15.99
CA ARG A 27 2.22 -1.74 16.13
C ARG A 27 2.79 -1.87 17.53
N ALA A 28 1.94 -1.73 18.54
CA ALA A 28 2.36 -1.80 19.95
C ALA A 28 3.02 -3.12 20.28
N GLU A 29 2.54 -4.23 19.69
CA GLU A 29 3.03 -5.57 19.97
C GLU A 29 3.78 -6.21 18.79
N ASN A 30 3.96 -5.47 17.70
CA ASN A 30 4.65 -5.93 16.48
C ASN A 30 4.11 -7.25 15.95
N LEU A 31 2.79 -7.32 15.79
CA LEU A 31 2.10 -8.53 15.35
C LEU A 31 2.12 -8.68 13.83
N TRP A 32 2.21 -9.93 13.36
CA TRP A 32 2.02 -10.24 11.95
C TRP A 32 0.59 -9.90 11.54
N HIS A 33 0.45 -9.17 10.45
CA HIS A 33 -0.85 -8.78 9.90
C HIS A 33 -0.78 -8.69 8.38
N ARG A 34 -1.93 -8.43 7.75
CA ARG A 34 -2.02 -8.33 6.30
C ARG A 34 -2.15 -6.89 5.85
N CYS A 35 -1.40 -6.54 4.81
CA CYS A 35 -1.55 -5.29 4.09
C CYS A 35 -1.68 -5.58 2.60
N THR A 36 -2.33 -4.68 1.89
CA THR A 36 -2.49 -4.76 0.44
C THR A 36 -1.81 -3.56 -0.21
N TYR A 37 -1.09 -3.83 -1.30
CA TYR A 37 -0.34 -2.83 -2.07
C TYR A 37 -0.82 -2.88 -3.51
N VAL A 38 -1.26 -1.76 -4.06
CA VAL A 38 -1.76 -1.69 -5.43
C VAL A 38 -0.96 -0.65 -6.20
N PHE A 39 -0.23 -1.10 -7.21
CA PHE A 39 0.54 -0.21 -8.07
C PHE A 39 -0.34 0.24 -9.23
N VAL A 40 -0.49 1.55 -9.38
CA VAL A 40 -1.38 2.15 -10.37
C VAL A 40 -0.54 2.74 -11.49
N LEU A 41 -0.79 2.27 -12.71
CA LEU A 41 -0.13 2.73 -13.92
C LEU A 41 -1.13 3.45 -14.81
N ASN A 42 -0.68 4.44 -15.56
CA ASN A 42 -1.49 5.01 -16.64
C ASN A 42 -1.18 4.28 -17.95
N PRO A 43 -1.92 4.55 -19.05
CA PRO A 43 -1.66 3.89 -20.34
C PRO A 43 -0.27 4.16 -20.92
N ALA A 44 0.39 5.25 -20.50
CA ALA A 44 1.77 5.54 -20.91
C ALA A 44 2.81 4.72 -20.12
N GLY A 45 2.37 3.92 -19.13
CA GLY A 45 3.28 3.12 -18.31
C GLY A 45 3.94 3.89 -17.17
N GLU A 46 3.44 5.10 -16.86
CA GLU A 46 3.91 5.87 -15.72
C GLU A 46 3.24 5.39 -14.44
N LEU A 47 3.95 5.49 -13.32
CA LEU A 47 3.53 5.00 -12.01
C LEU A 47 2.97 6.13 -11.16
N TYR A 48 1.85 5.87 -10.49
CA TYR A 48 1.30 6.82 -9.52
C TYR A 48 2.13 6.78 -8.23
N VAL A 49 2.64 7.95 -7.82
CA VAL A 49 3.38 8.16 -6.58
C VAL A 49 2.68 9.26 -5.81
N HIS A 50 2.60 9.12 -4.49
CA HIS A 50 1.98 10.15 -3.66
C HIS A 50 2.82 10.45 -2.43
N ARG A 51 2.53 11.60 -1.79
CA ARG A 51 3.09 12.01 -0.52
C ARG A 51 1.99 11.98 0.53
N ARG A 52 2.25 11.30 1.64
CA ARG A 52 1.33 11.23 2.77
C ARG A 52 1.23 12.60 3.45
N THR A 53 0.08 12.90 4.04
CA THR A 53 -0.07 14.16 4.78
C THR A 53 0.82 14.18 6.02
N ASP A 54 1.14 15.38 6.52
CA ASP A 54 1.93 15.55 7.74
C ASP A 54 1.12 15.18 9.01
N THR A 55 -0.19 14.97 8.85
CA THR A 55 -1.10 14.59 9.94
C THR A 55 -1.25 13.08 10.13
N LYS A 56 -0.61 12.27 9.28
CA LYS A 56 -0.64 10.81 9.43
C LYS A 56 0.11 10.40 10.69
N ASP A 57 -0.42 9.40 11.39
CA ASP A 57 0.19 8.85 12.60
C ASP A 57 1.42 7.98 12.28
N VAL A 58 1.47 7.42 11.07
CA VAL A 58 2.59 6.58 10.61
C VAL A 58 3.18 7.18 9.35
N TYR A 59 4.50 7.37 9.39
CA TYR A 59 5.26 7.96 8.29
C TYR A 59 4.66 9.28 7.76
N PRO A 60 4.41 10.28 8.65
CA PRO A 60 3.89 11.58 8.19
C PRO A 60 4.83 12.22 7.17
N GLY A 61 4.28 12.69 6.06
CA GLY A 61 5.05 13.36 5.02
C GLY A 61 5.91 12.48 4.14
N PHE A 62 5.94 11.16 4.37
CA PHE A 62 6.69 10.22 3.53
C PHE A 62 5.99 10.03 2.19
N TYR A 63 6.78 9.69 1.17
CA TYR A 63 6.27 9.26 -0.12
C TYR A 63 5.94 7.77 -0.10
N ASP A 64 5.01 7.39 -0.96
CA ASP A 64 4.65 5.99 -1.16
C ASP A 64 4.20 5.78 -2.61
N VAL A 65 4.19 4.54 -3.04
CA VAL A 65 3.80 4.18 -4.40
C VAL A 65 2.41 3.52 -4.39
N GLY A 66 1.55 3.95 -5.31
CA GLY A 66 0.23 3.37 -5.46
C GLY A 66 -0.73 3.68 -4.34
N ALA A 67 -1.58 2.72 -4.04
CA ALA A 67 -2.57 2.76 -2.97
C ALA A 67 -2.47 1.49 -2.13
N GLY A 68 -3.09 1.48 -0.98
CA GLY A 68 -3.13 0.29 -0.14
C GLY A 68 -3.40 0.60 1.32
N GLY A 69 -3.40 -0.44 2.12
CA GLY A 69 -3.63 -0.31 3.55
C GLY A 69 -3.75 -1.66 4.24
N VAL A 70 -4.02 -1.61 5.53
CA VAL A 70 -4.21 -2.80 6.36
C VAL A 70 -5.55 -3.46 6.01
N ASN A 71 -5.54 -4.77 5.83
CA ASN A 71 -6.76 -5.54 5.62
C ASN A 71 -7.60 -5.54 6.91
N ALA A 72 -8.88 -5.26 6.79
CA ALA A 72 -9.82 -5.41 7.90
C ALA A 72 -10.01 -6.89 8.27
N ALA A 73 -10.50 -7.15 9.47
CA ALA A 73 -10.78 -8.52 9.91
C ALA A 73 -11.76 -9.20 8.93
N GLY A 74 -11.37 -10.37 8.43
CA GLY A 74 -12.19 -11.14 7.47
C GLY A 74 -12.15 -10.62 6.04
N GLU A 75 -11.40 -9.55 5.77
CA GLU A 75 -11.29 -8.97 4.43
C GLU A 75 -10.24 -9.71 3.60
N SER A 76 -10.62 -10.15 2.38
CA SER A 76 -9.67 -10.73 1.45
C SER A 76 -8.72 -9.66 0.87
N TYR A 77 -7.59 -10.09 0.34
CA TYR A 77 -6.68 -9.16 -0.35
C TYR A 77 -7.38 -8.47 -1.53
N ASP A 78 -8.15 -9.21 -2.33
CA ASP A 78 -8.87 -8.64 -3.48
C ASP A 78 -9.88 -7.57 -3.04
N ALA A 79 -10.63 -7.82 -1.98
CA ALA A 79 -11.60 -6.86 -1.45
C ALA A 79 -10.90 -5.61 -0.93
N CYS A 80 -9.80 -5.79 -0.20
CA CYS A 80 -9.00 -4.67 0.31
C CYS A 80 -8.43 -3.84 -0.84
N ALA A 81 -7.89 -4.49 -1.88
CA ALA A 81 -7.35 -3.79 -3.05
C ALA A 81 -8.40 -2.89 -3.72
N ARG A 82 -9.60 -3.42 -3.95
CA ARG A 82 -10.68 -2.63 -4.56
C ARG A 82 -11.11 -1.47 -3.67
N ARG A 83 -11.27 -1.74 -2.37
CA ARG A 83 -11.72 -0.73 -1.40
C ARG A 83 -10.72 0.41 -1.29
N GLU A 84 -9.43 0.10 -1.15
CA GLU A 84 -8.38 1.11 -1.00
C GLU A 84 -8.21 1.94 -2.28
N LEU A 85 -8.27 1.31 -3.45
CA LEU A 85 -8.22 2.03 -4.72
C LEU A 85 -9.36 3.06 -4.83
N GLU A 86 -10.58 2.66 -4.50
CA GLU A 86 -11.74 3.54 -4.58
C GLU A 86 -11.68 4.64 -3.53
N GLU A 87 -11.40 4.28 -2.27
CA GLU A 87 -11.35 5.25 -1.17
C GLU A 87 -10.21 6.25 -1.31
N GLU A 88 -9.01 5.79 -1.64
CA GLU A 88 -7.84 6.67 -1.70
C GLU A 88 -7.74 7.46 -2.99
N LEU A 89 -8.08 6.86 -4.13
CA LEU A 89 -7.78 7.43 -5.45
C LEU A 89 -8.99 7.57 -6.37
N GLY A 90 -10.16 7.08 -5.99
CA GLY A 90 -11.33 7.09 -6.86
C GLY A 90 -11.19 6.17 -8.06
N VAL A 91 -10.32 5.18 -8.00
CA VAL A 91 -10.08 4.22 -9.08
C VAL A 91 -11.05 3.05 -8.92
N THR A 92 -11.82 2.76 -9.96
CA THR A 92 -12.84 1.71 -9.96
C THR A 92 -12.48 0.51 -10.86
N ALA A 93 -11.32 0.54 -11.50
CA ALA A 93 -10.83 -0.58 -12.31
C ALA A 93 -10.46 -1.78 -11.43
N GLU A 94 -10.60 -2.99 -11.97
CA GLU A 94 -10.28 -4.23 -11.25
C GLU A 94 -8.77 -4.46 -11.19
N PRO A 95 -8.18 -4.53 -9.97
CA PRO A 95 -6.75 -4.80 -9.84
C PRO A 95 -6.42 -6.26 -10.11
N THR A 96 -5.22 -6.50 -10.64
CA THR A 96 -4.71 -7.84 -10.90
C THR A 96 -3.75 -8.25 -9.78
N PHE A 97 -4.01 -9.41 -9.16
CA PHE A 97 -3.12 -9.97 -8.14
C PHE A 97 -1.81 -10.45 -8.76
N ARG A 98 -0.70 -10.16 -8.10
CA ARG A 98 0.63 -10.57 -8.58
C ARG A 98 1.31 -11.58 -7.66
N PHE A 99 1.45 -11.28 -6.36
CA PHE A 99 2.14 -12.18 -5.41
C PHE A 99 1.84 -11.82 -3.97
N LEU A 100 2.17 -12.75 -3.06
CA LEU A 100 2.25 -12.47 -1.62
C LEU A 100 3.70 -12.18 -1.27
N HIS A 101 3.92 -11.23 -0.39
CA HIS A 101 5.25 -10.80 0.03
C HIS A 101 5.35 -10.76 1.56
N ARG A 102 6.34 -11.47 2.11
CA ARG A 102 6.61 -11.46 3.54
C ARG A 102 7.59 -10.33 3.84
N TYR A 103 7.13 -9.36 4.61
CA TYR A 103 7.94 -8.21 5.00
C TYR A 103 8.17 -8.21 6.51
N GLU A 104 9.43 -8.00 6.93
CA GLU A 104 9.78 -7.78 8.33
C GLU A 104 10.83 -6.69 8.39
N GLY A 105 10.49 -5.56 9.01
CA GLY A 105 11.38 -4.40 9.02
C GLY A 105 10.80 -3.23 9.81
N PRO A 106 11.24 -1.99 9.50
CA PRO A 106 10.81 -0.78 10.24
C PRO A 106 9.30 -0.59 10.28
N SER A 107 8.57 -1.01 9.26
CA SER A 107 7.12 -0.90 9.20
C SER A 107 6.39 -1.98 9.99
N GLY A 108 7.10 -2.96 10.54
CA GLY A 108 6.54 -4.07 11.30
C GLY A 108 6.62 -5.39 10.58
N ARG A 109 5.67 -6.29 10.90
CA ARG A 109 5.60 -7.65 10.34
C ARG A 109 4.36 -7.76 9.48
N VAL A 110 4.55 -7.89 8.17
CA VAL A 110 3.45 -7.81 7.20
C VAL A 110 3.50 -8.96 6.21
N TRP A 111 2.36 -9.60 5.99
CA TRP A 111 2.12 -10.40 4.80
C TRP A 111 1.37 -9.53 3.79
N GLY A 112 2.08 -9.08 2.77
CA GLY A 112 1.57 -8.17 1.76
C GLY A 112 0.99 -8.88 0.56
N GLY A 113 -0.18 -8.44 0.09
CA GLY A 113 -0.71 -8.82 -1.21
C GLY A 113 -0.41 -7.71 -2.21
N ALA A 114 0.30 -8.03 -3.28
CA ALA A 114 0.67 -7.07 -4.30
C ALA A 114 -0.21 -7.19 -5.53
N PHE A 115 -0.70 -6.05 -6.01
CA PHE A 115 -1.60 -5.95 -7.15
C PHE A 115 -1.12 -4.84 -8.07
N ASP A 116 -1.57 -4.83 -9.31
CA ASP A 116 -1.45 -3.67 -10.19
C ASP A 116 -2.72 -3.43 -10.99
N VAL A 117 -2.84 -2.22 -11.53
CA VAL A 117 -3.98 -1.80 -12.33
C VAL A 117 -3.53 -0.71 -13.30
N VAL A 118 -4.11 -0.71 -14.50
CA VAL A 118 -3.94 0.39 -15.46
C VAL A 118 -5.20 1.24 -15.40
N TRP A 119 -5.03 2.55 -15.21
CA TRP A 119 -6.15 3.49 -15.07
C TRP A 119 -5.94 4.71 -15.95
N ASP A 120 -6.93 5.05 -16.74
CA ASP A 120 -6.93 6.18 -17.67
C ASP A 120 -7.87 7.30 -17.23
N GLY A 121 -8.57 7.11 -16.12
CA GLY A 121 -9.50 8.10 -15.59
C GLY A 121 -8.83 9.10 -14.65
N PRO A 122 -9.62 10.00 -14.08
CA PRO A 122 -9.09 10.97 -13.10
C PRO A 122 -8.68 10.29 -11.80
N ILE A 123 -7.70 10.87 -11.13
CA ILE A 123 -7.34 10.50 -9.76
C ILE A 123 -7.98 11.51 -8.83
N VAL A 124 -8.79 11.01 -7.89
CA VAL A 124 -9.44 11.83 -6.86
C VAL A 124 -8.99 11.32 -5.52
N TRP A 125 -7.91 11.88 -4.99
CA TRP A 125 -7.40 11.44 -3.70
C TRP A 125 -8.13 12.12 -2.54
N GLN A 126 -8.04 11.48 -1.35
CA GLN A 126 -8.58 12.05 -0.13
C GLN A 126 -7.57 13.03 0.48
N PRO A 127 -7.93 14.32 0.64
CA PRO A 127 -7.01 15.32 1.20
C PRO A 127 -6.53 15.02 2.61
N SER A 128 -7.29 14.23 3.38
CA SER A 128 -6.89 13.79 4.72
C SER A 128 -5.80 12.72 4.70
N GLU A 129 -5.60 12.06 3.57
CA GLU A 129 -4.65 10.95 3.42
C GLU A 129 -3.44 11.32 2.56
N VAL A 130 -3.69 12.09 1.50
CA VAL A 130 -2.70 12.40 0.46
C VAL A 130 -2.52 13.90 0.33
N ALA A 131 -1.27 14.34 0.47
CA ALA A 131 -0.91 15.76 0.31
C ALA A 131 -0.58 16.11 -1.15
N TRP A 132 -0.06 15.14 -1.91
CA TRP A 132 0.34 15.31 -3.29
C TRP A 132 0.39 13.96 -3.98
N GLY A 133 0.10 13.94 -5.27
CA GLY A 133 0.23 12.73 -6.08
C GLY A 133 0.33 13.05 -7.55
N ALA A 134 1.02 12.19 -8.30
CA ALA A 134 1.17 12.32 -9.75
C ALA A 134 1.63 11.00 -10.38
N PHE A 135 1.36 10.84 -11.66
CA PHE A 135 1.99 9.80 -12.46
C PHE A 135 3.38 10.27 -12.88
N VAL A 136 4.38 9.43 -12.66
CA VAL A 136 5.78 9.74 -12.95
C VAL A 136 6.44 8.57 -13.69
N THR A 137 7.51 8.84 -14.42
CA THR A 137 8.28 7.78 -15.07
C THR A 137 9.08 6.98 -14.05
N PHE A 138 9.49 5.77 -14.40
CA PHE A 138 10.34 4.96 -13.51
C PHE A 138 11.69 5.63 -13.23
N ASP A 139 12.24 6.38 -14.19
CA ASP A 139 13.47 7.17 -13.94
C ASP A 139 13.22 8.27 -12.90
N GLU A 140 12.06 8.91 -12.95
CA GLU A 140 11.66 9.90 -11.94
C GLU A 140 11.45 9.26 -10.57
N VAL A 141 10.89 8.04 -10.52
CA VAL A 141 10.77 7.29 -9.27
C VAL A 141 12.13 7.05 -8.66
N ASP A 142 13.09 6.59 -9.45
CA ASP A 142 14.46 6.35 -9.00
C ASP A 142 15.10 7.62 -8.44
N ALA A 143 14.92 8.76 -9.11
CA ALA A 143 15.41 10.04 -8.62
C ALA A 143 14.73 10.46 -7.30
N MET A 144 13.43 10.23 -7.19
CA MET A 144 12.68 10.54 -5.95
C MET A 144 13.14 9.65 -4.80
N VAL A 145 13.32 8.37 -5.02
CA VAL A 145 13.79 7.43 -3.99
C VAL A 145 15.18 7.82 -3.47
N ALA A 146 16.02 8.39 -4.34
CA ALA A 146 17.36 8.82 -3.97
C ALA A 146 17.38 10.07 -3.08
N ARG A 147 16.33 10.93 -3.13
CA ARG A 147 16.32 12.21 -2.39
C ARG A 147 15.23 12.34 -1.34
N GLU A 148 14.16 11.55 -1.44
CA GLU A 148 13.01 11.65 -0.54
C GLU A 148 12.87 10.41 0.33
N ARG A 149 12.12 10.52 1.42
CA ARG A 149 11.85 9.38 2.29
C ARG A 149 10.59 8.65 1.83
N PHE A 150 10.71 7.37 1.56
CA PHE A 150 9.60 6.50 1.18
C PHE A 150 9.25 5.54 2.31
N CYS A 151 7.97 5.15 2.38
CA CYS A 151 7.52 4.11 3.30
C CYS A 151 8.29 2.81 3.00
N PRO A 152 9.00 2.24 3.99
CA PRO A 152 9.92 1.11 3.73
C PRO A 152 9.26 -0.14 3.18
N ASP A 153 8.09 -0.50 3.69
CA ASP A 153 7.35 -1.69 3.23
C ASP A 153 6.84 -1.53 1.81
N GLY A 154 6.22 -0.41 1.52
CA GLY A 154 5.73 -0.12 0.16
C GLY A 154 6.85 -0.11 -0.86
N LEU A 155 8.00 0.46 -0.49
CA LEU A 155 9.16 0.50 -1.39
C LEU A 155 9.72 -0.90 -1.66
N GLU A 156 9.83 -1.75 -0.64
CA GLU A 156 10.32 -3.12 -0.81
C GLU A 156 9.42 -3.94 -1.72
N VAL A 157 8.11 -3.88 -1.50
CA VAL A 157 7.13 -4.58 -2.34
C VAL A 157 7.16 -4.05 -3.78
N PHE A 158 7.27 -2.74 -3.94
CA PHE A 158 7.39 -2.10 -5.25
C PHE A 158 8.62 -2.58 -6.01
N GLU A 159 9.77 -2.64 -5.38
CA GLU A 159 11.01 -3.06 -6.02
C GLU A 159 10.92 -4.50 -6.54
N ARG A 160 10.30 -5.40 -5.76
CA ARG A 160 10.02 -6.76 -6.20
C ARG A 160 9.05 -6.80 -7.38
N TRP A 161 7.94 -6.06 -7.26
CA TRP A 161 6.95 -5.98 -8.33
C TRP A 161 7.58 -5.49 -9.64
N ARG A 162 8.42 -4.46 -9.55
CA ARG A 162 9.13 -3.91 -10.72
C ARG A 162 10.02 -4.96 -11.38
N ARG A 163 10.79 -5.70 -10.58
CA ARG A 163 11.66 -6.77 -11.11
C ARG A 163 10.87 -7.87 -11.81
N GLU A 164 9.72 -8.23 -11.26
CA GLU A 164 8.95 -9.39 -11.75
C GLU A 164 7.99 -9.04 -12.88
N THR A 165 7.53 -7.80 -12.98
CA THR A 165 6.48 -7.43 -13.94
C THR A 165 6.90 -6.40 -14.99
N GLN A 166 7.94 -5.62 -14.76
CA GLN A 166 8.36 -4.57 -15.69
C GLN A 166 9.64 -5.00 -16.39
N PRO A 167 9.68 -4.93 -17.75
CA PRO A 167 10.90 -5.24 -18.47
C PRO A 167 11.97 -4.19 -18.21
N SER A 168 13.21 -4.63 -18.12
CA SER A 168 14.38 -3.75 -17.93
C SER A 168 14.74 -3.00 -19.21
#